data_17dd4961db505dcf785c559de49b638c
#
_entry.id   17dd4961db505dcf785c559de49b638c
#
_cell.length_a   1.000
_cell.length_b   1.000
_cell.length_c   1.000
_cell.angle_alpha   90.00
_cell.angle_beta   90.00
_cell.angle_gamma   90.00
#
_symmetry.space_group_name_H-M   'P 1'
#
loop_
_entity.id
_entity.type
_entity.pdbx_description
1 polymer ?
#
loop_
_entity_poly.entity_id
_entity_poly.type
_entity_poly.pdbx_seq_one_letter_code
_entity_poly.pdbx_strand_id
1 'polypeptide(L)'
;MHLEKYFTGATIPHIYFKDYKNETFNLEALERQKEIVTVLEKCEKVIEYRKRELNELDSLIKARFVEMFYEKGYPVLKWNDVFITTTGKLDSNASVEKGAYPFFTCSKELLRIDTYAFDQEALLLAGNNAAGKYDVKYYAGKFNAYQRTYVLSLKENWSYRLFQYQLEDKLEYLQQQSLGGLTKYLTLKILGELEFVIPPEELQSEFEIFVTQVTKSKVV
;
A
#
# COMPACT_ATOMS: atom_id res chain seq x y z
N MET A 1 -14.47 -12.73 -28.02
CA MET A 1 -13.62 -12.51 -29.22
C MET A 1 -12.21 -12.26 -28.74
N HIS A 2 -11.21 -13.04 -29.19
CA HIS A 2 -9.80 -12.87 -28.83
C HIS A 2 -9.12 -12.03 -29.93
N LEU A 3 -9.09 -10.73 -29.72
CA LEU A 3 -8.50 -9.78 -30.70
C LEU A 3 -6.98 -9.71 -30.60
N GLU A 4 -6.39 -10.24 -29.54
CA GLU A 4 -4.92 -10.26 -29.31
C GLU A 4 -4.16 -10.94 -30.47
N LYS A 5 -4.77 -11.91 -31.12
CA LYS A 5 -4.20 -12.59 -32.32
C LYS A 5 -3.95 -11.65 -33.51
N TYR A 6 -4.56 -10.47 -33.50
CA TYR A 6 -4.39 -9.45 -34.54
C TYR A 6 -3.46 -8.31 -34.15
N PHE A 7 -2.85 -8.39 -32.95
CA PHE A 7 -1.92 -7.36 -32.52
C PHE A 7 -0.66 -7.38 -33.39
N THR A 8 -0.30 -6.19 -33.88
CA THR A 8 0.91 -5.91 -34.63
C THR A 8 1.66 -4.76 -33.99
N GLY A 9 2.99 -4.69 -34.19
CA GLY A 9 3.86 -3.68 -33.60
C GLY A 9 4.66 -4.21 -32.43
N ALA A 10 5.96 -3.95 -32.43
CA ALA A 10 6.89 -4.44 -31.42
C ALA A 10 6.87 -3.59 -30.13
N THR A 11 6.62 -2.29 -30.25
CA THR A 11 6.70 -1.34 -29.12
C THR A 11 5.32 -0.94 -28.62
N ILE A 12 4.40 -0.66 -29.54
CA ILE A 12 3.01 -0.31 -29.21
C ILE A 12 2.10 -1.26 -30.00
N PRO A 13 1.44 -2.22 -29.34
CA PRO A 13 0.48 -3.09 -30.02
C PRO A 13 -0.67 -2.28 -30.62
N HIS A 14 -0.97 -2.53 -31.87
CA HIS A 14 -2.11 -1.94 -32.57
C HIS A 14 -2.80 -3.00 -33.43
N ILE A 15 -4.04 -2.70 -33.81
CA ILE A 15 -4.92 -3.59 -34.57
C ILE A 15 -5.54 -2.80 -35.71
N TYR A 16 -5.59 -3.38 -36.90
CA TYR A 16 -6.23 -2.75 -38.05
C TYR A 16 -7.59 -3.37 -38.33
N PHE A 17 -8.58 -2.54 -38.62
CA PHE A 17 -9.94 -2.99 -38.93
C PHE A 17 -9.98 -4.05 -40.04
N LYS A 18 -9.13 -3.91 -41.08
CA LYS A 18 -9.02 -4.86 -42.19
C LYS A 18 -8.75 -6.31 -41.74
N ASP A 19 -8.04 -6.48 -40.60
CA ASP A 19 -7.56 -7.78 -40.12
C ASP A 19 -8.67 -8.53 -39.37
N TYR A 20 -9.61 -7.82 -38.72
CA TYR A 20 -10.68 -8.45 -37.95
C TYR A 20 -12.10 -8.18 -38.44
N LYS A 21 -12.30 -7.43 -39.57
CA LYS A 21 -13.61 -7.09 -40.12
C LYS A 21 -14.52 -8.28 -40.47
N ASN A 22 -13.92 -9.47 -40.68
CA ASN A 22 -14.64 -10.69 -41.00
C ASN A 22 -14.84 -11.61 -39.74
N GLU A 23 -14.39 -11.17 -38.56
CA GLU A 23 -14.66 -11.90 -37.33
C GLU A 23 -16.16 -11.86 -37.01
N THR A 24 -16.67 -13.00 -36.59
CA THR A 24 -18.06 -13.16 -36.16
C THR A 24 -18.12 -13.29 -34.64
N PHE A 25 -19.20 -12.81 -34.04
CA PHE A 25 -19.51 -13.00 -32.65
C PHE A 25 -20.98 -13.39 -32.49
N ASN A 26 -21.25 -14.18 -31.46
CA ASN A 26 -22.62 -14.50 -31.14
C ASN A 26 -23.31 -13.29 -30.51
N LEU A 27 -24.43 -12.90 -31.07
CA LEU A 27 -25.27 -11.85 -30.51
C LEU A 27 -26.47 -12.54 -29.81
N GLU A 28 -26.56 -12.39 -28.50
CA GLU A 28 -27.69 -12.89 -27.74
C GLU A 28 -29.00 -12.20 -28.13
N ALA A 29 -30.13 -12.88 -27.92
CA ALA A 29 -31.44 -12.28 -28.10
C ALA A 29 -31.57 -11.02 -27.20
N LEU A 30 -32.31 -10.01 -27.67
CA LEU A 30 -32.43 -8.70 -27.01
C LEU A 30 -32.84 -8.81 -25.54
N GLU A 31 -33.75 -9.73 -25.20
CA GLU A 31 -34.18 -9.94 -23.81
C GLU A 31 -33.02 -10.47 -22.95
N ARG A 32 -32.22 -11.38 -23.50
CA ARG A 32 -31.02 -11.89 -22.81
C ARG A 32 -29.96 -10.80 -22.61
N GLN A 33 -29.77 -9.91 -23.59
CA GLN A 33 -28.89 -8.77 -23.46
C GLN A 33 -29.34 -7.85 -22.29
N LYS A 34 -30.63 -7.56 -22.18
CA LYS A 34 -31.20 -6.76 -21.08
C LYS A 34 -30.98 -7.41 -19.72
N GLU A 35 -31.18 -8.73 -19.61
CA GLU A 35 -30.88 -9.47 -18.40
C GLU A 35 -29.42 -9.34 -17.98
N ILE A 36 -28.49 -9.54 -18.93
CA ILE A 36 -27.03 -9.40 -18.70
C ILE A 36 -26.71 -7.99 -18.22
N VAL A 37 -27.20 -6.96 -18.90
CA VAL A 37 -26.99 -5.54 -18.50
C VAL A 37 -27.52 -5.31 -17.08
N THR A 38 -28.72 -5.78 -16.76
CA THR A 38 -29.29 -5.63 -15.40
C THR A 38 -28.41 -6.28 -14.31
N VAL A 39 -27.83 -7.45 -14.61
CA VAL A 39 -26.91 -8.12 -13.67
C VAL A 39 -25.62 -7.34 -13.51
N LEU A 40 -25.01 -6.87 -14.63
CA LEU A 40 -23.78 -6.09 -14.61
C LEU A 40 -23.96 -4.77 -13.82
N GLU A 41 -25.05 -4.04 -14.04
CA GLU A 41 -25.37 -2.82 -13.30
C GLU A 41 -25.50 -3.06 -11.78
N LYS A 42 -26.08 -4.21 -11.38
CA LYS A 42 -26.14 -4.59 -9.96
C LYS A 42 -24.74 -4.87 -9.41
N CYS A 43 -23.90 -5.58 -10.15
CA CYS A 43 -22.50 -5.84 -9.77
C CYS A 43 -21.71 -4.54 -9.63
N GLU A 44 -21.84 -3.61 -10.58
CA GLU A 44 -21.17 -2.31 -10.51
C GLU A 44 -21.58 -1.51 -9.27
N LYS A 45 -22.88 -1.47 -8.95
CA LYS A 45 -23.38 -0.81 -7.73
C LYS A 45 -22.81 -1.45 -6.45
N VAL A 46 -22.74 -2.78 -6.38
CA VAL A 46 -22.14 -3.47 -5.24
C VAL A 46 -20.67 -3.11 -5.09
N ILE A 47 -19.92 -3.09 -6.20
CA ILE A 47 -18.51 -2.70 -6.20
C ILE A 47 -18.35 -1.24 -5.75
N GLU A 48 -19.19 -0.33 -6.23
CA GLU A 48 -19.17 1.08 -5.83
C GLU A 48 -19.47 1.26 -4.34
N TYR A 49 -20.53 0.59 -3.82
CA TYR A 49 -20.87 0.63 -2.40
C TYR A 49 -19.73 0.09 -1.54
N ARG A 50 -19.11 -1.02 -1.95
CA ARG A 50 -17.98 -1.57 -1.21
C ARG A 50 -16.76 -0.65 -1.19
N LYS A 51 -16.44 -0.01 -2.30
CA LYS A 51 -15.37 1.00 -2.35
C LYS A 51 -15.65 2.17 -1.40
N ARG A 52 -16.90 2.66 -1.36
CA ARG A 52 -17.30 3.74 -0.46
C ARG A 52 -17.17 3.30 1.00
N GLU A 53 -17.68 2.13 1.34
CA GLU A 53 -17.56 1.57 2.69
C GLU A 53 -16.10 1.46 3.14
N LEU A 54 -15.19 0.98 2.29
CA LEU A 54 -13.76 0.91 2.61
C LEU A 54 -13.18 2.30 2.89
N ASN A 55 -13.54 3.32 2.11
CA ASN A 55 -13.10 4.69 2.33
C ASN A 55 -13.67 5.29 3.63
N GLU A 56 -14.91 4.97 3.98
CA GLU A 56 -15.53 5.39 5.24
C GLU A 56 -14.85 4.75 6.45
N LEU A 57 -14.46 3.47 6.35
CA LEU A 57 -13.68 2.79 7.39
C LEU A 57 -12.28 3.40 7.57
N ASP A 58 -11.61 3.83 6.50
CA ASP A 58 -10.35 4.57 6.59
C ASP A 58 -10.55 5.94 7.26
N SER A 59 -11.61 6.64 6.89
CA SER A 59 -11.97 7.92 7.49
C SER A 59 -12.31 7.79 8.97
N LEU A 60 -12.91 6.70 9.38
CA LEU A 60 -13.23 6.40 10.77
C LEU A 60 -11.96 6.23 11.62
N ILE A 61 -10.95 5.52 11.10
CA ILE A 61 -9.66 5.40 11.79
C ILE A 61 -9.03 6.79 11.95
N LYS A 62 -9.07 7.62 10.90
CA LYS A 62 -8.53 8.98 10.93
C LYS A 62 -9.24 9.86 11.96
N ALA A 63 -10.56 9.82 12.00
CA ALA A 63 -11.35 10.56 12.98
C ALA A 63 -11.03 10.13 14.41
N ARG A 64 -10.89 8.82 14.67
CA ARG A 64 -10.53 8.29 15.99
C ARG A 64 -9.13 8.72 16.40
N PHE A 65 -8.15 8.72 15.50
CA PHE A 65 -6.82 9.22 15.78
C PHE A 65 -6.84 10.69 16.20
N VAL A 66 -7.55 11.54 15.44
CA VAL A 66 -7.69 12.98 15.75
C VAL A 66 -8.36 13.16 17.11
N GLU A 67 -9.45 12.46 17.38
CA GLU A 67 -10.17 12.53 18.66
C GLU A 67 -9.27 12.16 19.86
N MET A 68 -8.49 11.09 19.71
CA MET A 68 -7.66 10.57 20.80
C MET A 68 -6.37 11.37 21.02
N PHE A 69 -5.74 11.90 19.95
CA PHE A 69 -4.36 12.37 20.03
C PHE A 69 -4.13 13.79 19.58
N TYR A 70 -4.98 14.36 18.71
CA TYR A 70 -4.76 15.71 18.19
C TYR A 70 -4.95 16.76 19.28
N GLU A 71 -3.98 17.68 19.40
CA GLU A 71 -4.00 18.81 20.38
C GLU A 71 -4.19 18.40 21.85
N LYS A 72 -3.86 17.16 22.21
CA LYS A 72 -3.97 16.68 23.62
C LYS A 72 -2.71 16.98 24.44
N GLY A 73 -1.67 17.58 23.84
CA GLY A 73 -0.45 17.96 24.55
C GLY A 73 0.46 16.77 24.92
N TYR A 74 0.33 15.63 24.26
CA TYR A 74 1.24 14.51 24.45
C TYR A 74 2.65 14.85 23.98
N PRO A 75 3.69 14.20 24.51
CA PRO A 75 5.05 14.35 24.03
C PRO A 75 5.17 14.06 22.54
N VAL A 76 6.06 14.81 21.87
CA VAL A 76 6.36 14.65 20.46
C VAL A 76 7.83 14.32 20.32
N LEU A 77 8.16 13.26 19.57
CA LEU A 77 9.51 12.82 19.28
C LEU A 77 9.80 12.89 17.80
N LYS A 78 11.06 13.12 17.44
CA LYS A 78 11.50 13.08 16.04
C LYS A 78 11.79 11.66 15.59
N TRP A 79 11.88 11.48 14.26
CA TRP A 79 12.19 10.21 13.61
C TRP A 79 13.29 9.41 14.29
N ASN A 80 14.44 10.07 14.53
CA ASN A 80 15.61 9.40 15.09
C ASN A 80 15.43 8.97 16.56
N ASP A 81 14.47 9.53 17.27
CA ASP A 81 14.15 9.14 18.64
C ASP A 81 13.15 8.00 18.70
N VAL A 82 12.36 7.84 17.63
CA VAL A 82 11.32 6.81 17.49
C VAL A 82 11.84 5.54 16.84
N PHE A 83 12.59 5.67 15.72
CA PHE A 83 12.94 4.53 14.88
C PHE A 83 14.42 4.18 14.87
N ILE A 84 14.70 2.88 14.89
CA ILE A 84 15.93 2.30 14.34
C ILE A 84 15.67 2.08 12.86
N THR A 85 16.43 2.76 12.00
CA THR A 85 16.23 2.74 10.55
C THR A 85 17.35 1.97 9.87
N THR A 86 16.97 0.96 9.08
CA THR A 86 17.87 0.24 8.19
C THR A 86 17.24 0.08 6.81
N THR A 87 17.91 -0.56 5.87
CA THR A 87 17.35 -0.89 4.54
C THR A 87 17.68 -2.34 4.19
N GLY A 88 16.96 -2.90 3.24
CA GLY A 88 17.36 -4.13 2.58
C GLY A 88 18.69 -3.98 1.84
N LYS A 89 19.22 -5.09 1.34
CA LYS A 89 20.53 -5.12 0.62
C LYS A 89 20.38 -5.67 -0.80
N LEU A 90 19.23 -6.26 -1.13
CA LEU A 90 19.01 -6.93 -2.41
C LEU A 90 18.42 -5.98 -3.45
N ASP A 91 18.63 -6.32 -4.72
CA ASP A 91 17.92 -5.68 -5.82
C ASP A 91 16.52 -6.29 -5.98
N SER A 92 15.61 -5.57 -6.63
CA SER A 92 14.22 -6.02 -6.83
C SER A 92 14.10 -7.28 -7.69
N ASN A 93 15.08 -7.56 -8.56
CA ASN A 93 15.15 -8.77 -9.39
C ASN A 93 15.51 -10.04 -8.62
N ALA A 94 15.85 -9.94 -7.33
CA ALA A 94 16.09 -11.09 -6.47
C ALA A 94 14.80 -11.86 -6.09
N SER A 95 13.63 -11.34 -6.48
CA SER A 95 12.35 -12.02 -6.24
C SER A 95 12.23 -13.32 -7.01
N VAL A 96 11.53 -14.30 -6.42
CA VAL A 96 11.17 -15.58 -7.05
C VAL A 96 9.67 -15.82 -6.90
N GLU A 97 9.05 -16.45 -7.90
CA GLU A 97 7.58 -16.57 -7.96
C GLU A 97 6.97 -17.31 -6.75
N LYS A 98 7.64 -18.36 -6.26
CA LYS A 98 7.17 -19.23 -5.16
C LYS A 98 8.11 -19.23 -3.96
N GLY A 99 8.75 -18.10 -3.67
CA GLY A 99 9.69 -17.99 -2.55
C GLY A 99 9.03 -18.26 -1.18
N ALA A 100 9.84 -18.73 -0.23
CA ALA A 100 9.38 -19.10 1.10
C ALA A 100 8.98 -17.87 1.96
N TYR A 101 9.63 -16.72 1.75
CA TYR A 101 9.48 -15.53 2.59
C TYR A 101 8.94 -14.33 1.81
N PRO A 102 8.25 -13.38 2.47
CA PRO A 102 7.91 -12.09 1.88
C PRO A 102 9.16 -11.31 1.49
N PHE A 103 9.10 -10.64 0.33
CA PHE A 103 10.12 -9.72 -0.14
C PHE A 103 9.51 -8.35 -0.37
N PHE A 104 9.81 -7.42 0.53
CA PHE A 104 9.27 -6.08 0.51
C PHE A 104 10.10 -5.17 -0.38
N THR A 105 9.49 -4.68 -1.45
CA THR A 105 10.06 -3.70 -2.36
C THR A 105 9.30 -2.38 -2.28
N CYS A 106 9.66 -1.42 -3.13
CA CYS A 106 8.91 -0.17 -3.25
C CYS A 106 7.62 -0.30 -4.07
N SER A 107 7.28 -1.51 -4.54
CA SER A 107 6.00 -1.82 -5.17
C SER A 107 4.91 -2.03 -4.12
N LYS A 108 3.66 -1.77 -4.51
CA LYS A 108 2.49 -2.16 -3.70
C LYS A 108 2.34 -3.68 -3.60
N GLU A 109 2.76 -4.41 -4.63
CA GLU A 109 2.70 -5.87 -4.65
C GLU A 109 3.73 -6.47 -3.71
N LEU A 110 3.30 -7.48 -2.96
CA LEU A 110 4.16 -8.28 -2.11
C LEU A 110 4.83 -9.37 -2.96
N LEU A 111 6.12 -9.23 -3.15
CA LEU A 111 6.93 -10.24 -3.83
C LEU A 111 7.36 -11.34 -2.85
N ARG A 112 7.99 -12.39 -3.38
CA ARG A 112 8.48 -13.54 -2.61
C ARG A 112 9.97 -13.77 -2.89
N ILE A 113 10.65 -14.42 -1.93
CA ILE A 113 12.07 -14.76 -2.02
C ILE A 113 12.37 -16.01 -1.16
N ASP A 114 13.46 -16.75 -1.48
CA ASP A 114 13.81 -17.97 -0.74
C ASP A 114 14.65 -17.74 0.52
N THR A 115 15.13 -16.53 0.72
CA THR A 115 15.97 -16.16 1.88
C THR A 115 15.34 -15.04 2.69
N TYR A 116 15.66 -14.97 3.98
CA TYR A 116 15.29 -13.84 4.82
C TYR A 116 16.56 -13.16 5.38
N ALA A 117 16.47 -11.86 5.59
CA ALA A 117 17.52 -11.05 6.23
C ALA A 117 17.06 -10.45 7.57
N PHE A 118 15.76 -10.46 7.81
CA PHE A 118 15.12 -9.93 9.00
C PHE A 118 14.19 -10.98 9.61
N ASP A 119 14.17 -11.06 10.94
CA ASP A 119 13.23 -11.88 11.72
C ASP A 119 12.77 -11.01 12.90
N GLN A 120 11.81 -10.14 12.62
CA GLN A 120 11.40 -9.09 13.57
C GLN A 120 10.06 -8.48 13.18
N GLU A 121 9.50 -7.67 14.06
CA GLU A 121 8.41 -6.75 13.78
C GLU A 121 8.96 -5.46 13.17
N ALA A 122 8.36 -4.95 12.10
CA ALA A 122 8.81 -3.74 11.42
C ALA A 122 7.72 -3.03 10.63
N LEU A 123 7.91 -1.72 10.43
CA LEU A 123 7.26 -0.98 9.34
C LEU A 123 8.20 -0.91 8.13
N LEU A 124 7.64 -1.10 6.96
CA LEU A 124 8.37 -1.10 5.69
C LEU A 124 7.91 0.12 4.88
N LEU A 125 8.76 1.14 4.79
CA LEU A 125 8.49 2.36 4.02
C LEU A 125 9.20 2.28 2.68
N ALA A 126 8.47 2.45 1.59
CA ALA A 126 9.04 2.58 0.26
C ALA A 126 9.91 3.85 0.18
N GLY A 127 11.19 3.70 -0.12
CA GLY A 127 12.15 4.82 -0.17
C GLY A 127 12.23 5.51 -1.54
N ASN A 128 11.72 4.88 -2.60
CA ASN A 128 11.61 5.48 -3.93
C ASN A 128 10.32 5.04 -4.64
N ASN A 129 9.84 5.88 -5.55
CA ASN A 129 8.68 5.58 -6.40
C ASN A 129 8.65 6.52 -7.60
N ALA A 130 8.24 6.03 -8.78
CA ALA A 130 8.18 6.84 -10.00
C ALA A 130 7.24 8.05 -9.88
N ALA A 131 6.11 7.91 -9.18
CA ALA A 131 5.14 8.97 -8.97
C ALA A 131 5.25 9.66 -7.59
N GLY A 132 6.22 9.27 -6.76
CA GLY A 132 6.32 9.72 -5.35
C GLY A 132 5.17 9.20 -4.47
N LYS A 133 4.43 8.20 -4.93
CA LYS A 133 3.34 7.57 -4.16
C LYS A 133 3.93 6.48 -3.28
N TYR A 134 4.36 6.87 -2.10
CA TYR A 134 4.91 5.99 -1.10
C TYR A 134 3.81 5.19 -0.40
N ASP A 135 4.17 4.07 0.21
CA ASP A 135 3.31 3.29 1.09
C ASP A 135 4.08 2.77 2.30
N VAL A 136 3.35 2.44 3.33
CA VAL A 136 3.87 1.86 4.57
C VAL A 136 3.21 0.50 4.76
N LYS A 137 4.03 -0.54 4.91
CA LYS A 137 3.55 -1.88 5.23
C LYS A 137 3.98 -2.25 6.64
N TYR A 138 3.16 -3.02 7.34
CA TYR A 138 3.51 -3.64 8.61
C TYR A 138 3.71 -5.13 8.41
N TYR A 139 4.76 -5.67 9.04
CA TYR A 139 5.00 -7.11 9.05
C TYR A 139 5.72 -7.55 10.33
N ALA A 140 5.37 -8.75 10.82
CA ALA A 140 6.05 -9.43 11.92
C ALA A 140 6.46 -10.84 11.49
N GLY A 141 7.74 -11.19 11.62
CA GLY A 141 8.29 -12.48 11.27
C GLY A 141 9.48 -12.39 10.32
N LYS A 142 9.73 -13.48 9.58
CA LYS A 142 10.88 -13.60 8.65
C LYS A 142 10.57 -13.00 7.29
N PHE A 143 11.40 -12.04 6.85
CA PHE A 143 11.25 -11.37 5.56
C PHE A 143 12.58 -10.90 4.98
N ASN A 144 12.55 -10.44 3.75
CA ASN A 144 13.65 -9.71 3.13
C ASN A 144 13.13 -8.38 2.57
N ALA A 145 14.04 -7.45 2.29
CA ALA A 145 13.71 -6.13 1.78
C ALA A 145 14.67 -5.69 0.66
N TYR A 146 14.13 -4.92 -0.26
CA TYR A 146 14.87 -4.25 -1.31
C TYR A 146 15.74 -3.12 -0.73
N GLN A 147 16.91 -2.87 -1.34
CA GLN A 147 17.88 -1.87 -0.88
C GLN A 147 17.33 -0.44 -0.76
N ARG A 148 16.20 -0.13 -1.37
CA ARG A 148 15.52 1.17 -1.27
C ARG A 148 14.26 1.12 -0.40
N THR A 149 14.00 0.03 0.30
CA THR A 149 12.93 -0.08 1.28
C THR A 149 13.51 0.15 2.66
N TYR A 150 13.05 1.18 3.35
CA TYR A 150 13.38 1.42 4.74
C TYR A 150 12.67 0.39 5.62
N VAL A 151 13.43 -0.25 6.49
CA VAL A 151 12.97 -1.18 7.52
C VAL A 151 13.08 -0.46 8.86
N LEU A 152 11.95 -0.22 9.50
CA LEU A 152 11.83 0.61 10.68
C LEU A 152 11.42 -0.24 11.87
N SER A 153 12.27 -0.30 12.89
CA SER A 153 11.93 -0.89 14.19
C SER A 153 11.73 0.22 15.21
N LEU A 154 10.75 0.07 16.08
CA LEU A 154 10.54 1.01 17.19
C LEU A 154 11.65 0.84 18.22
N LYS A 155 12.09 1.94 18.82
CA LYS A 155 13.12 1.93 19.86
C LYS A 155 12.61 1.48 21.22
N GLU A 156 11.33 1.69 21.46
CA GLU A 156 10.66 1.35 22.70
C GLU A 156 9.46 0.41 22.40
N ASN A 157 8.85 -0.12 23.44
CA ASN A 157 7.68 -0.99 23.31
C ASN A 157 6.41 -0.20 23.03
N TRP A 158 6.36 0.43 21.87
CA TRP A 158 5.21 1.20 21.38
C TRP A 158 4.41 0.41 20.37
N SER A 159 3.15 0.83 20.11
CA SER A 159 2.28 0.21 19.12
C SER A 159 2.72 0.49 17.68
N TYR A 160 3.17 -0.53 16.95
CA TYR A 160 3.48 -0.42 15.52
C TYR A 160 2.28 0.07 14.69
N ARG A 161 1.05 -0.25 15.09
CA ARG A 161 -0.16 0.21 14.40
C ARG A 161 -0.36 1.72 14.53
N LEU A 162 -0.10 2.27 15.72
CA LEU A 162 -0.15 3.71 15.93
C LEU A 162 0.89 4.43 15.06
N PHE A 163 2.12 3.94 15.01
CA PHE A 163 3.18 4.56 14.21
C PHE A 163 3.00 4.31 12.71
N GLN A 164 2.48 3.17 12.31
CA GLN A 164 2.05 2.95 10.92
C GLN A 164 1.07 4.04 10.50
N TYR A 165 0.02 4.25 11.27
CA TYR A 165 -0.99 5.26 10.97
C TYR A 165 -0.40 6.67 10.91
N GLN A 166 0.40 7.07 11.91
CA GLN A 166 1.04 8.39 11.91
C GLN A 166 1.95 8.59 10.70
N LEU A 167 2.63 7.53 10.25
CA LEU A 167 3.50 7.59 9.08
C LEU A 167 2.68 7.65 7.77
N GLU A 168 1.59 6.89 7.69
CA GLU A 168 0.64 6.95 6.56
C GLU A 168 0.03 8.34 6.39
N ASP A 169 -0.35 9.01 7.49
CA ASP A 169 -0.87 10.39 7.45
C ASP A 169 0.16 11.41 6.93
N LYS A 170 1.45 11.11 7.02
CA LYS A 170 2.56 11.95 6.52
C LYS A 170 2.99 11.66 5.08
N LEU A 171 2.40 10.66 4.40
CA LEU A 171 2.82 10.26 3.06
C LEU A 171 2.64 11.36 2.01
N GLU A 172 1.59 12.16 2.11
CA GLU A 172 1.39 13.31 1.21
C GLU A 172 2.47 14.37 1.39
N TYR A 173 2.82 14.71 2.64
CA TYR A 173 3.94 15.59 2.95
C TYR A 173 5.26 15.03 2.41
N LEU A 174 5.54 13.73 2.61
CA LEU A 174 6.73 13.07 2.07
C LEU A 174 6.78 13.11 0.54
N GLN A 175 5.64 12.98 -0.13
CA GLN A 175 5.56 13.12 -1.58
C GLN A 175 5.98 14.53 -2.02
N GLN A 176 5.53 15.57 -1.34
CA GLN A 176 5.88 16.96 -1.64
C GLN A 176 7.36 17.26 -1.38
N GLN A 177 7.94 16.69 -0.33
CA GLN A 177 9.35 16.87 0.04
C GLN A 177 10.32 15.99 -0.74
N SER A 178 9.83 14.98 -1.46
CA SER A 178 10.68 14.01 -2.15
C SER A 178 11.52 14.62 -3.25
N LEU A 179 12.74 14.12 -3.40
CA LEU A 179 13.72 14.57 -4.38
C LEU A 179 13.65 13.72 -5.66
N GLY A 180 14.23 14.23 -6.74
CA GLY A 180 14.35 13.52 -8.01
C GLY A 180 13.34 13.96 -9.07
N GLY A 181 13.62 13.60 -10.31
CA GLY A 181 12.81 13.90 -11.50
C GLY A 181 11.82 12.79 -11.80
N LEU A 182 12.19 11.86 -12.69
CA LEU A 182 11.34 10.73 -13.10
C LEU A 182 11.09 9.71 -11.99
N THR A 183 12.07 9.50 -11.13
CA THR A 183 11.93 8.69 -9.91
C THR A 183 12.09 9.59 -8.70
N LYS A 184 11.08 9.64 -7.87
CA LYS A 184 11.09 10.34 -6.59
C LYS A 184 11.69 9.46 -5.51
N TYR A 185 12.48 10.04 -4.60
CA TYR A 185 13.09 9.32 -3.50
C TYR A 185 13.11 10.11 -2.19
N LEU A 186 13.07 9.38 -1.09
CA LEU A 186 13.19 9.89 0.26
C LEU A 186 14.64 9.75 0.76
N THR A 187 15.06 10.67 1.60
CA THR A 187 16.35 10.63 2.28
C THR A 187 16.15 10.62 3.78
N LEU A 188 17.14 10.13 4.54
CA LEU A 188 17.10 10.19 6.01
C LEU A 188 16.99 11.63 6.54
N LYS A 189 17.46 12.63 5.78
CA LYS A 189 17.29 14.04 6.12
C LYS A 189 15.81 14.45 6.08
N ILE A 190 15.07 14.06 5.03
CA ILE A 190 13.62 14.34 4.91
C ILE A 190 12.86 13.60 6.02
N LEU A 191 13.16 12.32 6.24
CA LEU A 191 12.53 11.52 7.27
C LEU A 191 12.81 12.06 8.68
N GLY A 192 14.02 12.53 8.94
CA GLY A 192 14.44 13.07 10.23
C GLY A 192 13.67 14.31 10.70
N GLU A 193 13.01 15.03 9.80
CA GLU A 193 12.16 16.16 10.14
C GLU A 193 10.75 15.76 10.61
N LEU A 194 10.36 14.51 10.41
CA LEU A 194 9.06 14.02 10.84
C LEU A 194 8.97 13.92 12.36
N GLU A 195 7.80 14.30 12.87
CA GLU A 195 7.46 14.28 14.28
C GLU A 195 6.32 13.29 14.54
N PHE A 196 6.37 12.62 15.68
CA PHE A 196 5.43 11.58 16.09
C PHE A 196 4.93 11.85 17.50
N VAL A 197 3.62 11.78 17.67
CA VAL A 197 2.97 11.91 18.97
C VAL A 197 3.14 10.60 19.75
N ILE A 198 3.51 10.72 21.02
CA ILE A 198 3.75 9.59 21.93
C ILE A 198 2.71 9.64 23.07
N PRO A 199 1.52 9.09 22.87
CA PRO A 199 0.52 9.02 23.93
C PRO A 199 0.87 7.92 24.95
N PRO A 200 0.23 7.92 26.14
CA PRO A 200 0.36 6.83 27.10
C PRO A 200 0.06 5.45 26.49
N GLU A 201 0.70 4.41 27.03
CA GLU A 201 0.61 3.03 26.53
C GLU A 201 -0.83 2.51 26.46
N GLU A 202 -1.65 2.85 27.46
CA GLU A 202 -3.05 2.47 27.51
C GLU A 202 -3.83 2.99 26.28
N LEU A 203 -3.58 4.23 25.90
CA LEU A 203 -4.23 4.84 24.74
C LEU A 203 -3.68 4.30 23.41
N GLN A 204 -2.39 3.94 23.35
CA GLN A 204 -1.82 3.24 22.19
C GLN A 204 -2.51 1.89 22.00
N SER A 205 -2.68 1.13 23.07
CA SER A 205 -3.36 -0.17 23.07
C SER A 205 -4.84 -0.05 22.67
N GLU A 206 -5.54 0.96 23.19
CA GLU A 206 -6.94 1.23 22.83
C GLU A 206 -7.07 1.54 21.33
N PHE A 207 -6.20 2.39 20.80
CA PHE A 207 -6.18 2.71 19.37
C PHE A 207 -5.86 1.48 18.51
N GLU A 208 -4.91 0.65 18.90
CA GLU A 208 -4.54 -0.57 18.20
C GLU A 208 -5.70 -1.58 18.13
N ILE A 209 -6.41 -1.77 19.24
CA ILE A 209 -7.61 -2.61 19.29
C ILE A 209 -8.66 -2.07 18.31
N PHE A 210 -8.90 -0.77 18.32
CA PHE A 210 -9.86 -0.12 17.43
C PHE A 210 -9.47 -0.30 15.95
N VAL A 211 -8.22 0.00 15.58
CA VAL A 211 -7.71 -0.20 14.21
C VAL A 211 -7.85 -1.65 13.77
N THR A 212 -7.52 -2.59 14.66
CA THR A 212 -7.62 -4.02 14.38
C THR A 212 -9.05 -4.43 14.09
N GLN A 213 -10.04 -3.95 14.86
CA GLN A 213 -11.45 -4.22 14.65
C GLN A 213 -11.94 -3.67 13.31
N VAL A 214 -11.62 -2.40 13.01
CA VAL A 214 -11.99 -1.77 11.73
C VAL A 214 -11.34 -2.50 10.55
N THR A 215 -10.07 -2.88 10.68
CA THR A 215 -9.35 -3.60 9.61
C THR A 215 -9.96 -4.99 9.34
N LYS A 216 -10.40 -5.71 10.37
CA LYS A 216 -11.13 -6.98 10.20
C LYS A 216 -12.42 -6.78 9.40
N SER A 217 -13.14 -5.69 9.61
CA SER A 217 -14.36 -5.36 8.86
C SER A 217 -14.11 -5.09 7.38
N LYS A 218 -12.87 -4.73 6.98
CA LYS A 218 -12.49 -4.53 5.56
C LYS A 218 -12.33 -5.84 4.78
N VAL A 219 -12.18 -6.97 5.45
CA VAL A 219 -11.84 -8.27 4.83
C VAL A 219 -13.07 -9.16 4.59
N VAL A 220 -14.24 -8.76 5.10
CA VAL A 220 -15.50 -9.53 5.00
C VAL A 220 -16.21 -9.28 3.66
#